data_efbbe8109c4653d2e4dcac4b617ca1d4
#
_entry.id   efbbe8109c4653d2e4dcac4b617ca1d4
#
_cell.length_a   1.000
_cell.length_b   1.000
_cell.length_c   1.000
_cell.angle_alpha   90.00
_cell.angle_beta   90.00
_cell.angle_gamma   90.00
#
_symmetry.space_group_name_H-M   'P 1'
#
loop_
_entity.id
_entity.type
_entity.pdbx_description
1 polymer ?
#
loop_
_entity_poly.entity_id
_entity_poly.type
_entity_poly.pdbx_seq_one_letter_code
_entity_poly.pdbx_strand_id
1 'polypeptide(L)'
;MTYPSSFMMVCAMNPCKCGYYGSRTGKCTCKPADIKAYLAKISGPMLDRIDIQVEMPELSIGELTDARPAEPSSVIRERVEAARALSRARFRAAGFADWSSRSNALMETDELRQFCALDEEGVRVMEEVFAKTNLSARAYDRILRVARTLADLEAASRAVKDGIDAGSAEGIDALVSEGMIGGRVKKRHLAEAAQMRALDRKYW
;
A
#
# COMPACT_ATOMS: atom_id res chain seq x y z
N MET A 1 6.82 -20.81 -23.71
CA MET A 1 7.49 -19.53 -24.00
C MET A 1 7.43 -18.67 -22.75
N THR A 2 8.54 -18.23 -22.19
CA THR A 2 8.59 -17.41 -20.96
C THR A 2 8.93 -15.98 -21.36
N TYR A 3 8.10 -15.02 -20.95
CA TYR A 3 8.34 -13.60 -21.17
C TYR A 3 8.81 -12.94 -19.87
N PRO A 4 9.88 -12.13 -19.88
CA PRO A 4 10.24 -11.32 -18.74
C PRO A 4 9.17 -10.23 -18.54
N SER A 5 8.40 -10.32 -17.45
CA SER A 5 7.33 -9.36 -17.15
C SER A 5 7.38 -8.94 -15.69
N SER A 6 8.42 -8.17 -15.34
CA SER A 6 8.50 -7.51 -14.04
C SER A 6 8.22 -6.01 -14.23
N PHE A 7 7.01 -5.56 -13.88
CA PHE A 7 6.60 -4.16 -14.04
C PHE A 7 5.62 -3.75 -12.94
N MET A 8 5.57 -2.47 -12.66
CA MET A 8 4.54 -1.87 -11.80
C MET A 8 3.31 -1.56 -12.65
N MET A 9 2.15 -2.09 -12.24
CA MET A 9 0.87 -1.86 -12.92
C MET A 9 0.07 -0.79 -12.18
N VAL A 10 -0.34 0.26 -12.91
CA VAL A 10 -1.28 1.28 -12.42
C VAL A 10 -2.48 1.29 -13.37
N CYS A 11 -3.68 1.09 -12.79
CA CYS A 11 -4.92 1.04 -13.55
C CYS A 11 -5.92 2.05 -13.02
N ALA A 12 -6.75 2.59 -13.90
CA ALA A 12 -7.91 3.39 -13.55
C ALA A 12 -9.15 2.81 -14.23
N MET A 13 -10.28 2.84 -13.53
CA MET A 13 -11.56 2.40 -14.07
C MET A 13 -12.70 3.24 -13.52
N ASN A 14 -13.78 3.33 -14.29
CA ASN A 14 -15.02 3.91 -13.80
C ASN A 14 -15.77 2.91 -12.89
N PRO A 15 -16.63 3.39 -11.97
CA PRO A 15 -17.39 2.52 -11.08
C PRO A 15 -18.55 1.78 -11.79
N CYS A 16 -18.93 2.22 -12.99
CA CYS A 16 -19.96 1.58 -13.84
C CYS A 16 -19.85 2.11 -15.28
N LYS A 17 -20.69 1.60 -16.20
CA LYS A 17 -20.71 2.02 -17.62
C LYS A 17 -20.96 3.52 -17.82
N CYS A 18 -21.82 4.14 -16.99
CA CYS A 18 -22.09 5.59 -17.08
C CYS A 18 -21.12 6.45 -16.27
N GLY A 19 -20.28 5.86 -15.42
CA GLY A 19 -19.28 6.56 -14.59
C GLY A 19 -19.80 7.12 -13.26
N TYR A 20 -21.12 7.09 -12.99
CA TYR A 20 -21.72 7.80 -11.85
C TYR A 20 -22.20 6.90 -10.70
N TYR A 21 -21.88 5.63 -10.68
CA TYR A 21 -22.24 4.76 -9.57
C TYR A 21 -21.50 5.18 -8.30
N GLY A 22 -22.26 5.40 -7.23
CA GLY A 22 -21.71 5.92 -5.98
C GLY A 22 -21.51 7.44 -5.93
N SER A 23 -21.83 8.16 -7.02
CA SER A 23 -21.80 9.62 -7.06
C SER A 23 -22.78 10.24 -6.06
N ARG A 24 -22.37 11.32 -5.40
CA ARG A 24 -23.23 12.10 -4.51
C ARG A 24 -24.41 12.74 -5.24
N THR A 25 -24.30 12.91 -6.55
CA THR A 25 -25.31 13.58 -7.39
C THR A 25 -26.45 12.65 -7.82
N GLY A 26 -26.37 11.34 -7.55
CA GLY A 26 -27.39 10.37 -7.93
C GLY A 26 -27.59 10.19 -9.43
N LYS A 27 -26.67 10.67 -10.27
CA LYS A 27 -26.78 10.66 -11.75
C LYS A 27 -26.65 9.28 -12.39
N CYS A 28 -26.36 8.22 -11.61
CA CYS A 28 -26.21 6.88 -12.16
C CYS A 28 -27.55 6.36 -12.71
N THR A 29 -27.58 6.01 -13.98
CA THR A 29 -28.75 5.44 -14.68
C THR A 29 -28.61 3.92 -14.92
N CYS A 30 -27.53 3.30 -14.47
CA CYS A 30 -27.28 1.88 -14.66
C CYS A 30 -28.18 1.04 -13.77
N LYS A 31 -28.73 -0.05 -14.30
CA LYS A 31 -29.42 -1.07 -13.49
C LYS A 31 -28.42 -1.84 -12.64
N PRO A 32 -28.80 -2.35 -11.46
CA PRO A 32 -27.91 -3.14 -10.60
C PRO A 32 -27.24 -4.31 -11.33
N ALA A 33 -27.96 -5.01 -12.19
CA ALA A 33 -27.43 -6.10 -12.99
C ALA A 33 -26.33 -5.66 -13.96
N ASP A 34 -26.45 -4.46 -14.58
CA ASP A 34 -25.44 -3.91 -15.48
C ASP A 34 -24.17 -3.50 -14.72
N ILE A 35 -24.34 -2.95 -13.51
CA ILE A 35 -23.22 -2.60 -12.65
C ILE A 35 -22.44 -3.86 -12.28
N LYS A 36 -23.16 -4.89 -11.80
CA LYS A 36 -22.56 -6.19 -11.45
C LYS A 36 -21.82 -6.82 -12.65
N ALA A 37 -22.43 -6.84 -13.82
CA ALA A 37 -21.81 -7.37 -15.04
C ALA A 37 -20.61 -6.55 -15.50
N TYR A 38 -20.60 -5.25 -15.27
CA TYR A 38 -19.45 -4.38 -15.58
C TYR A 38 -18.27 -4.65 -14.65
N LEU A 39 -18.52 -4.73 -13.35
CA LEU A 39 -17.49 -4.97 -12.33
C LEU A 39 -16.92 -6.40 -12.44
N ALA A 40 -17.76 -7.39 -12.76
CA ALA A 40 -17.34 -8.79 -12.96
C ALA A 40 -16.33 -8.99 -14.13
N LYS A 41 -16.07 -7.97 -14.95
CA LYS A 41 -14.99 -8.01 -15.94
C LYS A 41 -13.61 -8.08 -15.31
N ILE A 42 -13.46 -7.57 -14.08
CA ILE A 42 -12.24 -7.77 -13.29
C ILE A 42 -12.54 -8.93 -12.35
N SER A 43 -11.84 -10.04 -12.55
CA SER A 43 -12.04 -11.23 -11.72
C SER A 43 -11.53 -11.02 -10.29
N GLY A 44 -12.14 -11.68 -9.31
CA GLY A 44 -11.66 -11.69 -7.92
C GLY A 44 -10.18 -12.05 -7.81
N PRO A 45 -9.69 -13.13 -8.46
CA PRO A 45 -8.26 -13.46 -8.47
C PRO A 45 -7.34 -12.38 -9.05
N MET A 46 -7.84 -11.51 -9.92
CA MET A 46 -7.07 -10.35 -10.42
C MET A 46 -7.01 -9.25 -9.36
N LEU A 47 -8.12 -8.95 -8.68
CA LEU A 47 -8.16 -7.99 -7.58
C LEU A 47 -7.27 -8.42 -6.42
N ASP A 48 -7.26 -9.69 -6.08
CA ASP A 48 -6.39 -10.25 -5.06
C ASP A 48 -4.89 -9.98 -5.32
N ARG A 49 -4.52 -9.79 -6.59
CA ARG A 49 -3.14 -9.51 -6.99
C ARG A 49 -2.79 -8.02 -6.99
N ILE A 50 -3.79 -7.13 -6.90
CA ILE A 50 -3.58 -5.69 -6.80
C ILE A 50 -3.31 -5.33 -5.34
N ASP A 51 -2.20 -4.67 -5.06
CA ASP A 51 -1.79 -4.35 -3.69
C ASP A 51 -2.63 -3.23 -3.08
N ILE A 52 -2.91 -2.18 -3.87
CA ILE A 52 -3.60 -0.97 -3.42
C ILE A 52 -4.78 -0.68 -4.34
N GLN A 53 -5.93 -0.43 -3.74
CA GLN A 53 -7.19 -0.08 -4.41
C GLN A 53 -7.72 1.19 -3.75
N VAL A 54 -7.90 2.25 -4.55
CA VAL A 54 -8.32 3.57 -4.05
C VAL A 54 -9.55 4.05 -4.81
N GLU A 55 -10.58 4.47 -4.08
CA GLU A 55 -11.68 5.21 -4.65
C GLU A 55 -11.31 6.69 -4.78
N MET A 56 -11.44 7.24 -5.98
CA MET A 56 -11.27 8.66 -6.22
C MET A 56 -12.63 9.37 -6.10
N PRO A 57 -12.81 10.24 -5.09
CA PRO A 57 -14.07 10.97 -4.93
C PRO A 57 -14.25 12.02 -6.03
N GLU A 58 -15.50 12.39 -6.30
CA GLU A 58 -15.81 13.52 -7.15
C GLU A 58 -15.33 14.82 -6.49
N LEU A 59 -14.65 15.67 -7.27
CA LEU A 59 -14.25 16.99 -6.81
C LEU A 59 -15.42 17.98 -6.86
N SER A 60 -15.57 18.78 -5.84
CA SER A 60 -16.47 19.93 -5.85
C SER A 60 -15.89 21.08 -6.67
N ILE A 61 -16.75 22.01 -7.09
CA ILE A 61 -16.29 23.23 -7.81
C ILE A 61 -15.29 24.01 -6.94
N GLY A 62 -15.51 24.09 -5.62
CA GLY A 62 -14.59 24.75 -4.71
C GLY A 62 -13.19 24.11 -4.69
N GLU A 63 -13.11 22.79 -4.73
CA GLU A 63 -11.83 22.05 -4.79
C GLU A 63 -11.14 22.21 -6.17
N LEU A 64 -11.93 22.31 -7.25
CA LEU A 64 -11.39 22.55 -8.59
C LEU A 64 -10.87 23.98 -8.78
N THR A 65 -11.45 24.96 -8.08
CA THR A 65 -11.06 26.37 -8.15
C THR A 65 -10.04 26.76 -7.08
N ASP A 66 -9.70 25.83 -6.19
CA ASP A 66 -8.70 26.08 -5.15
C ASP A 66 -7.32 26.25 -5.79
N ALA A 67 -6.80 27.48 -5.73
CA ALA A 67 -5.50 27.85 -6.29
C ALA A 67 -4.30 27.41 -5.44
N ARG A 68 -4.53 26.77 -4.29
CA ARG A 68 -3.42 26.28 -3.44
C ARG A 68 -2.66 25.17 -4.18
N PRO A 69 -1.32 25.30 -4.33
CA PRO A 69 -0.54 24.27 -4.99
C PRO A 69 -0.58 22.98 -4.17
N ALA A 70 -0.75 21.86 -4.86
CA ALA A 70 -0.57 20.55 -4.25
C ALA A 70 0.90 20.31 -3.86
N GLU A 71 1.15 19.30 -3.02
CA GLU A 71 2.51 18.89 -2.64
C GLU A 71 3.33 18.58 -3.90
N PRO A 72 4.54 19.19 -4.08
CA PRO A 72 5.37 18.95 -5.25
C PRO A 72 5.87 17.49 -5.31
N SER A 73 6.00 16.95 -6.52
CA SER A 73 6.51 15.59 -6.73
C SER A 73 7.94 15.39 -6.22
N SER A 74 8.75 16.47 -6.13
CA SER A 74 10.10 16.43 -5.54
C SER A 74 10.05 16.03 -4.06
N VAL A 75 9.16 16.65 -3.28
CA VAL A 75 8.97 16.36 -1.84
C VAL A 75 8.46 14.94 -1.62
N ILE A 76 7.50 14.50 -2.47
CA ILE A 76 7.02 13.12 -2.42
C ILE A 76 8.17 12.14 -2.73
N ARG A 77 9.01 12.46 -3.72
CA ARG A 77 10.16 11.63 -4.11
C ARG A 77 11.17 11.49 -2.97
N GLU A 78 11.55 12.57 -2.31
CA GLU A 78 12.47 12.54 -1.16
C GLU A 78 11.97 11.59 -0.08
N ARG A 79 10.69 11.68 0.29
CA ARG A 79 10.05 10.80 1.27
C ARG A 79 10.05 9.33 0.83
N VAL A 80 9.80 9.07 -0.44
CA VAL A 80 9.81 7.71 -1.00
C VAL A 80 11.22 7.14 -1.03
N GLU A 81 12.23 7.92 -1.45
CA GLU A 81 13.62 7.45 -1.50
C GLU A 81 14.17 7.17 -0.11
N ALA A 82 13.84 7.98 0.89
CA ALA A 82 14.20 7.71 2.29
C ALA A 82 13.59 6.39 2.79
N ALA A 83 12.33 6.12 2.51
CA ALA A 83 11.68 4.85 2.87
C ALA A 83 12.29 3.65 2.14
N ARG A 84 12.66 3.82 0.87
CA ARG A 84 13.36 2.79 0.08
C ARG A 84 14.77 2.52 0.61
N ALA A 85 15.47 3.54 1.07
CA ALA A 85 16.79 3.38 1.70
C ALA A 85 16.68 2.52 2.97
N LEU A 86 15.71 2.80 3.83
CA LEU A 86 15.41 1.97 5.01
C LEU A 86 15.09 0.51 4.66
N SER A 87 14.25 0.30 3.65
CA SER A 87 13.90 -1.04 3.19
C SER A 87 15.14 -1.81 2.70
N ARG A 88 15.99 -1.16 1.88
CA ARG A 88 17.25 -1.75 1.39
C ARG A 88 18.21 -2.07 2.53
N ALA A 89 18.36 -1.16 3.48
CA ALA A 89 19.22 -1.37 4.66
C ALA A 89 18.76 -2.59 5.48
N ARG A 90 17.44 -2.79 5.63
CA ARG A 90 16.87 -3.97 6.28
C ARG A 90 17.25 -5.27 5.57
N PHE A 91 17.10 -5.34 4.24
CA PHE A 91 17.49 -6.52 3.47
C PHE A 91 19.01 -6.77 3.51
N ARG A 92 19.81 -5.69 3.47
CA ARG A 92 21.27 -5.79 3.63
C ARG A 92 21.64 -6.35 5.00
N ALA A 93 21.08 -5.82 6.08
CA ALA A 93 21.33 -6.28 7.45
C ALA A 93 20.91 -7.75 7.67
N ALA A 94 19.90 -8.22 6.95
CA ALA A 94 19.45 -9.61 6.95
C ALA A 94 20.29 -10.54 6.05
N GLY A 95 21.33 -10.04 5.39
CA GLY A 95 22.30 -10.85 4.62
C GLY A 95 21.86 -11.18 3.19
N PHE A 96 20.86 -10.50 2.62
CA PHE A 96 20.45 -10.73 1.24
C PHE A 96 21.48 -10.20 0.24
N ALA A 97 21.97 -11.06 -0.66
CA ALA A 97 22.97 -10.69 -1.66
C ALA A 97 22.44 -9.66 -2.70
N ASP A 98 21.14 -9.74 -3.00
CA ASP A 98 20.43 -8.87 -3.96
C ASP A 98 19.72 -7.68 -3.30
N TRP A 99 20.11 -7.31 -2.08
CA TRP A 99 19.46 -6.27 -1.25
C TRP A 99 19.19 -4.95 -1.99
N SER A 100 20.04 -4.56 -2.93
CA SER A 100 19.95 -3.28 -3.64
C SER A 100 18.75 -3.21 -4.60
N SER A 101 18.32 -4.36 -5.14
CA SER A 101 17.17 -4.47 -6.05
C SER A 101 15.89 -4.92 -5.36
N ARG A 102 15.97 -5.35 -4.08
CA ARG A 102 14.80 -5.80 -3.31
C ARG A 102 13.87 -4.68 -2.90
N SER A 103 12.61 -5.03 -2.80
CA SER A 103 11.55 -4.17 -2.27
C SER A 103 10.55 -4.98 -1.45
N ASN A 104 9.76 -4.30 -0.62
CA ASN A 104 8.72 -4.96 0.17
C ASN A 104 7.70 -5.72 -0.70
N ALA A 105 7.46 -5.27 -1.94
CA ALA A 105 6.55 -5.94 -2.87
C ALA A 105 7.03 -7.34 -3.29
N LEU A 106 8.34 -7.59 -3.23
CA LEU A 106 8.96 -8.86 -3.63
C LEU A 106 9.20 -9.81 -2.45
N MET A 107 8.79 -9.44 -1.22
CA MET A 107 8.96 -10.31 -0.06
C MET A 107 8.20 -11.62 -0.25
N GLU A 108 8.87 -12.73 0.04
CA GLU A 108 8.30 -14.07 0.11
C GLU A 108 7.77 -14.38 1.52
N THR A 109 7.15 -15.54 1.70
CA THR A 109 6.46 -15.91 2.94
C THR A 109 7.38 -15.86 4.17
N ASP A 110 8.62 -16.32 4.05
CA ASP A 110 9.55 -16.32 5.18
C ASP A 110 10.03 -14.92 5.53
N GLU A 111 10.21 -14.06 4.52
CA GLU A 111 10.54 -12.65 4.72
C GLU A 111 9.37 -11.87 5.33
N LEU A 112 8.13 -12.21 4.95
CA LEU A 112 6.94 -11.64 5.60
C LEU A 112 6.87 -12.03 7.07
N ARG A 113 7.16 -13.29 7.42
CA ARG A 113 7.22 -13.73 8.81
C ARG A 113 8.30 -12.99 9.60
N GLN A 114 9.46 -12.78 8.99
CA GLN A 114 10.59 -12.10 9.63
C GLN A 114 10.35 -10.60 9.81
N PHE A 115 9.90 -9.90 8.74
CA PHE A 115 9.86 -8.43 8.72
C PHE A 115 8.48 -7.83 9.01
N CYS A 116 7.43 -8.66 9.00
CA CYS A 116 6.05 -8.26 9.26
C CYS A 116 5.44 -9.02 10.44
N ALA A 117 6.28 -9.52 11.38
CA ALA A 117 5.78 -10.19 12.58
C ALA A 117 4.78 -9.27 13.32
N LEU A 118 3.61 -9.82 13.62
CA LEU A 118 2.53 -9.12 14.30
C LEU A 118 2.62 -9.36 15.82
N ASP A 119 2.32 -8.31 16.57
CA ASP A 119 2.02 -8.45 18.00
C ASP A 119 0.54 -8.86 18.20
N GLU A 120 0.12 -9.05 19.45
CA GLU A 120 -1.26 -9.44 19.75
C GLU A 120 -2.30 -8.45 19.23
N GLU A 121 -2.01 -7.13 19.26
CA GLU A 121 -2.91 -6.11 18.70
C GLU A 121 -2.99 -6.23 17.18
N GLY A 122 -1.88 -6.47 16.51
CA GLY A 122 -1.83 -6.68 15.05
C GLY A 122 -2.61 -7.92 14.63
N VAL A 123 -2.48 -9.02 15.38
CA VAL A 123 -3.26 -10.24 15.13
C VAL A 123 -4.76 -9.97 15.25
N ARG A 124 -5.21 -9.31 16.32
CA ARG A 124 -6.63 -8.93 16.51
C ARG A 124 -7.17 -8.09 15.36
N VAL A 125 -6.41 -7.08 14.90
CA VAL A 125 -6.82 -6.27 13.74
C VAL A 125 -6.99 -7.13 12.51
N MET A 126 -6.07 -8.06 12.24
CA MET A 126 -6.16 -8.93 11.08
C MET A 126 -7.34 -9.90 11.20
N GLU A 127 -7.62 -10.46 12.38
CA GLU A 127 -8.81 -11.28 12.64
C GLU A 127 -10.10 -10.50 12.35
N GLU A 128 -10.21 -9.26 12.82
CA GLU A 128 -11.36 -8.39 12.53
C GLU A 128 -11.50 -8.09 11.05
N VAL A 129 -10.41 -7.84 10.34
CA VAL A 129 -10.41 -7.59 8.90
C VAL A 129 -10.89 -8.84 8.17
N PHE A 130 -10.40 -10.02 8.52
CA PHE A 130 -10.82 -11.30 7.95
C PHE A 130 -12.30 -11.58 8.20
N ALA A 131 -12.76 -11.40 9.43
CA ALA A 131 -14.18 -11.61 9.77
C ALA A 131 -15.14 -10.72 8.98
N LYS A 132 -14.70 -9.52 8.58
CA LYS A 132 -15.52 -8.53 7.85
C LYS A 132 -15.44 -8.63 6.33
N THR A 133 -14.45 -9.31 5.76
CA THR A 133 -14.08 -9.12 4.34
C THR A 133 -13.76 -10.40 3.57
N ASN A 134 -14.01 -11.58 4.04
CA ASN A 134 -13.73 -12.86 3.31
C ASN A 134 -12.39 -12.84 2.51
N LEU A 135 -11.34 -12.24 3.07
CA LEU A 135 -10.06 -12.09 2.38
C LEU A 135 -9.38 -13.45 2.13
N SER A 136 -8.73 -13.57 0.99
CA SER A 136 -7.90 -14.73 0.68
C SER A 136 -6.53 -14.64 1.39
N ALA A 137 -5.81 -15.77 1.50
CA ALA A 137 -4.42 -15.78 2.00
C ALA A 137 -3.50 -14.85 1.19
N ARG A 138 -3.76 -14.69 -0.13
CA ARG A 138 -3.00 -13.74 -0.98
C ARG A 138 -3.25 -12.31 -0.57
N ALA A 139 -4.49 -11.95 -0.24
CA ALA A 139 -4.83 -10.63 0.25
C ALA A 139 -4.16 -10.33 1.61
N TYR A 140 -4.03 -11.33 2.48
CA TYR A 140 -3.26 -11.21 3.72
C TYR A 140 -1.81 -10.78 3.46
N ASP A 141 -1.09 -11.51 2.61
CA ASP A 141 0.30 -11.17 2.26
C ASP A 141 0.42 -9.78 1.66
N ARG A 142 -0.56 -9.34 0.85
CA ARG A 142 -0.58 -7.99 0.28
C ARG A 142 -0.74 -6.92 1.37
N ILE A 143 -1.66 -7.13 2.31
CA ILE A 143 -1.83 -6.22 3.45
C ILE A 143 -0.53 -6.11 4.24
N LEU A 144 0.17 -7.20 4.51
CA LEU A 144 1.44 -7.17 5.22
C LEU A 144 2.53 -6.39 4.48
N ARG A 145 2.65 -6.56 3.16
CA ARG A 145 3.63 -5.81 2.33
C ARG A 145 3.34 -4.32 2.34
N VAL A 146 2.08 -3.93 2.19
CA VAL A 146 1.66 -2.53 2.25
C VAL A 146 1.87 -1.96 3.66
N ALA A 147 1.47 -2.69 4.71
CA ALA A 147 1.67 -2.27 6.09
C ALA A 147 3.16 -2.08 6.44
N ARG A 148 4.04 -2.96 5.93
CA ARG A 148 5.50 -2.80 6.06
C ARG A 148 5.97 -1.53 5.37
N THR A 149 5.47 -1.23 4.18
CA THR A 149 5.82 -0.01 3.44
C THR A 149 5.36 1.24 4.17
N LEU A 150 4.16 1.22 4.75
CA LEU A 150 3.66 2.32 5.59
C LEU A 150 4.54 2.53 6.84
N ALA A 151 4.97 1.45 7.46
CA ALA A 151 5.89 1.53 8.61
C ALA A 151 7.28 2.09 8.21
N ASP A 152 7.78 1.74 7.02
CA ASP A 152 9.02 2.31 6.49
C ASP A 152 8.87 3.81 6.17
N LEU A 153 7.74 4.23 5.59
CA LEU A 153 7.41 5.64 5.35
C LEU A 153 7.33 6.45 6.64
N GLU A 154 6.72 5.89 7.68
CA GLU A 154 6.66 6.55 8.99
C GLU A 154 8.05 6.69 9.61
N ALA A 155 8.86 5.64 9.57
CA ALA A 155 10.22 5.66 10.09
C ALA A 155 11.10 6.66 9.32
N ALA A 156 11.01 6.68 7.98
CA ALA A 156 11.71 7.64 7.13
C ALA A 156 11.31 9.09 7.44
N SER A 157 10.02 9.36 7.60
CA SER A 157 9.53 10.69 7.95
C SER A 157 10.02 11.16 9.32
N ARG A 158 10.23 10.23 10.24
CA ARG A 158 10.82 10.50 11.56
C ARG A 158 12.30 10.79 11.45
N ALA A 159 13.05 9.95 10.72
CA ALA A 159 14.47 10.15 10.46
C ALA A 159 14.77 11.51 9.84
N VAL A 160 13.99 11.92 8.85
CA VAL A 160 14.15 13.26 8.22
C VAL A 160 13.90 14.39 9.25
N LYS A 161 12.92 14.25 10.15
CA LYS A 161 12.68 15.25 11.20
C LYS A 161 13.82 15.32 12.21
N ASP A 162 14.46 14.18 12.49
CA ASP A 162 15.59 14.06 13.42
C ASP A 162 16.95 14.41 12.74
N GLY A 163 16.91 14.85 11.48
CA GLY A 163 18.09 15.27 10.72
C GLY A 163 18.97 14.11 10.25
N ILE A 164 18.46 12.89 10.24
CA ILE A 164 19.18 11.69 9.80
C ILE A 164 18.99 11.52 8.28
N ASP A 165 20.09 11.54 7.54
CA ASP A 165 20.10 11.25 6.11
C ASP A 165 20.03 9.72 5.88
N ALA A 166 18.82 9.21 5.66
CA ALA A 166 18.60 7.80 5.37
C ALA A 166 19.26 7.31 4.05
N GLY A 167 19.79 8.20 3.22
CA GLY A 167 20.51 7.87 1.99
C GLY A 167 22.02 7.65 2.20
N SER A 168 22.59 8.14 3.29
CA SER A 168 24.00 7.98 3.61
C SER A 168 24.29 6.68 4.38
N ALA A 169 25.55 6.21 4.34
CA ALA A 169 25.97 5.04 5.12
C ALA A 169 25.86 5.30 6.62
N GLU A 170 26.31 6.47 7.06
CA GLU A 170 26.26 6.92 8.46
C GLU A 170 24.81 7.04 8.95
N GLY A 171 23.92 7.57 8.12
CA GLY A 171 22.50 7.66 8.44
C GLY A 171 21.84 6.28 8.55
N ILE A 172 22.20 5.34 7.68
CA ILE A 172 21.71 3.95 7.78
C ILE A 172 22.19 3.31 9.08
N ASP A 173 23.45 3.48 9.47
CA ASP A 173 24.01 2.93 10.71
C ASP A 173 23.34 3.56 11.95
N ALA A 174 23.04 4.86 11.91
CA ALA A 174 22.26 5.54 12.94
C ALA A 174 20.84 4.94 13.05
N LEU A 175 20.15 4.72 11.93
CA LEU A 175 18.82 4.12 11.91
C LEU A 175 18.79 2.66 12.40
N VAL A 176 19.88 1.91 12.16
CA VAL A 176 20.07 0.56 12.72
C VAL A 176 20.21 0.64 14.23
N SER A 177 21.07 1.52 14.74
CA SER A 177 21.34 1.66 16.16
C SER A 177 20.13 2.14 16.96
N GLU A 178 19.30 3.00 16.36
CA GLU A 178 18.04 3.48 16.95
C GLU A 178 16.85 2.48 16.81
N GLY A 179 17.10 1.30 16.22
CA GLY A 179 16.07 0.28 16.02
C GLY A 179 14.98 0.67 15.00
N MET A 180 15.22 1.70 14.19
CA MET A 180 14.28 2.13 13.14
C MET A 180 14.26 1.16 11.97
N ILE A 181 15.38 0.52 11.65
CA ILE A 181 15.47 -0.55 10.67
C ILE A 181 14.94 -1.84 11.29
N GLY A 182 13.73 -2.21 10.97
CA GLY A 182 13.08 -3.40 11.54
C GLY A 182 12.02 -3.06 12.59
N GLY A 183 11.70 -1.78 12.77
CA GLY A 183 10.57 -1.37 13.61
C GLY A 183 9.31 -2.18 13.28
N ARG A 184 8.55 -2.61 14.30
CA ARG A 184 7.38 -3.48 14.13
C ARG A 184 6.29 -2.84 13.27
N VAL A 185 5.65 -3.65 12.46
CA VAL A 185 4.37 -3.29 11.84
C VAL A 185 3.34 -3.15 12.98
N LYS A 186 2.77 -1.95 13.13
CA LYS A 186 1.81 -1.63 14.19
C LYS A 186 0.38 -1.75 13.66
N LYS A 187 -0.60 -1.87 14.58
CA LYS A 187 -2.03 -1.95 14.25
C LYS A 187 -2.51 -0.85 13.28
N ARG A 188 -2.00 0.39 13.41
CA ARG A 188 -2.37 1.50 12.50
C ARG A 188 -1.96 1.25 11.06
N HIS A 189 -0.77 0.67 10.83
CA HIS A 189 -0.29 0.33 9.50
C HIS A 189 -1.15 -0.77 8.86
N LEU A 190 -1.58 -1.75 9.65
CA LEU A 190 -2.47 -2.82 9.20
C LEU A 190 -3.86 -2.29 8.89
N ALA A 191 -4.41 -1.45 9.74
CA ALA A 191 -5.72 -0.83 9.53
C ALA A 191 -5.73 0.03 8.26
N GLU A 192 -4.70 0.85 8.05
CA GLU A 192 -4.54 1.67 6.85
C GLU A 192 -4.35 0.82 5.60
N ALA A 193 -3.47 -0.19 5.63
CA ALA A 193 -3.27 -1.12 4.53
C ALA A 193 -4.56 -1.89 4.16
N ALA A 194 -5.35 -2.28 5.16
CA ALA A 194 -6.64 -2.93 4.94
C ALA A 194 -7.68 -1.97 4.32
N GLN A 195 -7.64 -0.67 4.66
CA GLN A 195 -8.50 0.35 4.02
C GLN A 195 -8.15 0.55 2.55
N MET A 196 -6.89 0.38 2.16
CA MET A 196 -6.45 0.45 0.76
C MET A 196 -6.91 -0.74 -0.09
N ARG A 197 -7.74 -1.63 0.46
CA ARG A 197 -8.44 -2.72 -0.25
C ARG A 197 -9.96 -2.51 -0.26
N ALA A 198 -10.38 -1.27 -0.46
CA ALA A 198 -11.78 -0.86 -0.36
C ALA A 198 -12.71 -1.58 -1.35
N LEU A 199 -12.21 -1.97 -2.52
CA LEU A 199 -13.01 -2.64 -3.56
C LEU A 199 -13.37 -4.08 -3.18
N ASP A 200 -12.54 -4.75 -2.39
CA ASP A 200 -12.82 -6.11 -1.91
C ASP A 200 -14.11 -6.17 -1.04
N ARG A 201 -14.50 -5.05 -0.43
CA ARG A 201 -15.67 -4.92 0.43
C ARG A 201 -16.94 -4.53 -0.30
N LYS A 202 -16.81 -3.81 -1.40
CA LYS A 202 -17.93 -3.08 -2.03
C LYS A 202 -18.55 -3.85 -3.18
N TYR A 203 -17.79 -4.70 -3.83
CA TYR A 203 -18.18 -5.24 -5.13
C TYR A 203 -18.14 -6.78 -5.22
N TRP A 204 -17.69 -7.48 -4.16
CA TRP A 204 -17.52 -8.96 -4.11
C TRP A 204 -18.07 -9.59 -2.80
#